data_42dd70e4695d75686435bd983d66798a
#
_entry.id   42dd70e4695d75686435bd983d66798a
#
_cell.length_a   1.000
_cell.length_b   1.000
_cell.length_c   1.000
_cell.angle_alpha   90.00
_cell.angle_beta   90.00
_cell.angle_gamma   90.00
#
_symmetry.space_group_name_H-M   'P 1'
#
loop_
_entity.id
_entity.type
_entity.pdbx_description
1 polymer ?
#
loop_
_entity_poly.entity_id
_entity_poly.type
_entity_poly.pdbx_seq_one_letter_code
_entity_poly.pdbx_strand_id
1 'polypeptide(L)'
;THVRELMVDPARTFIPIDELKAFVPEMARYKLNALHLHLVDDQAWRIEIKKYPQLTEQASMRWGQDDLLMPYKGYYTQEQMRDLVEYAAKYHVEIIPEIEMPGHEVAAISVFPQLTCHQRQVPIRTTCGVSNELLCPGNAFTYEFLGNVFKEIANIFPSKYIHLGGDEAGNPALDCWTDCPNCQALKRQLGIT
;
A
#
# COMPACT_ATOMS: atom_id res chain seq x y z
N THR A 1 -13.56 4.03 -23.54
CA THR A 1 -12.87 3.22 -22.52
C THR A 1 -13.79 2.98 -21.33
N HIS A 2 -13.76 1.78 -20.75
CA HIS A 2 -14.60 1.45 -19.60
C HIS A 2 -14.06 2.10 -18.32
N VAL A 3 -12.74 2.11 -18.11
CA VAL A 3 -12.07 2.74 -16.99
C VAL A 3 -11.44 4.06 -17.43
N ARG A 4 -11.74 5.12 -16.70
CA ARG A 4 -11.17 6.46 -16.83
C ARG A 4 -10.87 6.94 -15.44
N GLU A 5 -9.64 6.71 -15.00
CA GLU A 5 -9.23 6.89 -13.61
C GLU A 5 -8.34 8.12 -13.42
N LEU A 6 -8.36 8.60 -12.19
CA LEU A 6 -7.37 9.48 -11.60
C LEU A 6 -6.74 8.74 -10.44
N MET A 7 -5.41 8.62 -10.44
CA MET A 7 -4.67 8.11 -9.30
C MET A 7 -4.20 9.28 -8.42
N VAL A 8 -4.33 9.11 -7.13
CA VAL A 8 -3.73 9.98 -6.11
C VAL A 8 -2.89 9.17 -5.14
N ASP A 9 -1.83 9.77 -4.63
CA ASP A 9 -0.83 9.12 -3.79
C ASP A 9 -0.82 9.69 -2.36
N PRO A 10 -1.73 9.23 -1.50
CA PRO A 10 -1.71 9.59 -0.08
C PRO A 10 -0.58 8.92 0.71
N ALA A 11 0.07 7.88 0.16
CA ALA A 11 1.19 7.23 0.84
C ALA A 11 2.37 8.19 1.00
N ARG A 12 2.76 8.90 -0.07
CA ARG A 12 3.84 9.88 -0.02
C ARG A 12 3.36 11.19 0.58
N THR A 13 2.16 11.64 0.24
CA THR A 13 1.59 12.89 0.78
C THR A 13 0.17 12.64 1.25
N PHE A 14 -0.02 12.61 2.58
CA PHE A 14 -1.34 12.36 3.15
C PHE A 14 -2.34 13.45 2.71
N ILE A 15 -3.46 13.01 2.18
CA ILE A 15 -4.56 13.86 1.73
C ILE A 15 -5.72 13.64 2.70
N PRO A 16 -6.19 14.67 3.43
CA PRO A 16 -7.35 14.54 4.30
C PRO A 16 -8.59 14.04 3.57
N ILE A 17 -9.45 13.31 4.28
CA ILE A 17 -10.62 12.65 3.68
C ILE A 17 -11.55 13.64 2.97
N ASP A 18 -11.70 14.85 3.49
CA ASP A 18 -12.56 15.87 2.89
C ASP A 18 -11.97 16.42 1.57
N GLU A 19 -10.64 16.44 1.46
CA GLU A 19 -9.98 16.78 0.20
C GLU A 19 -10.12 15.66 -0.83
N LEU A 20 -10.05 14.38 -0.42
CA LEU A 20 -10.37 13.27 -1.33
C LEU A 20 -11.80 13.34 -1.84
N LYS A 21 -12.75 13.69 -0.97
CA LYS A 21 -14.15 13.91 -1.38
C LYS A 21 -14.29 15.06 -2.38
N ALA A 22 -13.47 16.10 -2.27
CA ALA A 22 -13.52 17.23 -3.19
C ALA A 22 -13.09 16.85 -4.62
N PHE A 23 -12.25 15.83 -4.83
CA PHE A 23 -11.92 15.34 -6.16
C PHE A 23 -13.13 14.71 -6.87
N VAL A 24 -14.01 14.04 -6.14
CA VAL A 24 -15.09 13.20 -6.72
C VAL A 24 -16.04 13.98 -7.64
N PRO A 25 -16.65 15.12 -7.23
CA PRO A 25 -17.52 15.86 -8.14
C PRO A 25 -16.78 16.44 -9.35
N GLU A 26 -15.51 16.84 -9.17
CA GLU A 26 -14.71 17.33 -10.31
C GLU A 26 -14.40 16.19 -11.29
N MET A 27 -14.04 15.02 -10.79
CA MET A 27 -13.86 13.83 -11.62
C MET A 27 -15.10 13.51 -12.44
N ALA A 28 -16.28 13.54 -11.83
CA ALA A 28 -17.55 13.31 -12.51
C ALA A 28 -17.79 14.34 -13.63
N ARG A 29 -17.47 15.63 -13.40
CA ARG A 29 -17.54 16.70 -14.42
C ARG A 29 -16.67 16.39 -15.65
N TYR A 30 -15.50 15.81 -15.44
CA TYR A 30 -14.58 15.40 -16.50
C TYR A 30 -14.84 13.98 -17.01
N LYS A 31 -15.94 13.33 -16.58
CA LYS A 31 -16.34 11.97 -16.97
C LYS A 31 -15.31 10.90 -16.56
N LEU A 32 -14.52 11.16 -15.53
CA LEU A 32 -13.74 10.14 -14.86
C LEU A 32 -14.67 9.30 -13.97
N ASN A 33 -14.43 8.00 -13.90
CA ASN A 33 -15.31 7.06 -13.20
C ASN A 33 -14.60 6.16 -12.20
N ALA A 34 -13.32 6.37 -11.98
CA ALA A 34 -12.55 5.64 -10.96
C ALA A 34 -11.54 6.56 -10.29
N LEU A 35 -11.53 6.57 -8.95
CA LEU A 35 -10.49 7.17 -8.13
C LEU A 35 -9.62 6.05 -7.58
N HIS A 36 -8.39 6.00 -8.05
CA HIS A 36 -7.39 5.05 -7.63
C HIS A 36 -6.59 5.63 -6.47
N LEU A 37 -6.57 4.94 -5.33
CA LEU A 37 -5.90 5.36 -4.10
C LEU A 37 -4.66 4.51 -3.85
N HIS A 38 -3.49 5.10 -3.99
CA HIS A 38 -2.20 4.48 -3.65
C HIS A 38 -1.96 4.58 -2.14
N LEU A 39 -2.50 3.58 -1.40
CA LEU A 39 -2.64 3.64 0.07
C LEU A 39 -1.40 3.17 0.82
N VAL A 40 -0.49 2.51 0.15
CA VAL A 40 0.69 1.88 0.75
C VAL A 40 1.91 2.16 -0.08
N ASP A 41 3.01 2.55 0.57
CA ASP A 41 4.33 2.66 -0.03
C ASP A 41 5.43 2.64 1.04
N ASP A 42 6.68 2.75 0.62
CA ASP A 42 7.86 2.79 1.48
C ASP A 42 7.79 3.87 2.58
N GLN A 43 7.07 4.96 2.31
CA GLN A 43 7.00 6.13 3.17
C GLN A 43 5.84 6.11 4.16
N ALA A 44 4.79 5.35 3.89
CA ALA A 44 3.69 5.20 4.84
C ALA A 44 2.68 4.11 4.44
N TRP A 45 2.02 3.58 5.47
CA TRP A 45 0.80 2.79 5.37
C TRP A 45 -0.41 3.66 5.76
N ARG A 46 -1.39 3.84 4.88
CA ARG A 46 -2.46 4.84 5.05
C ARG A 46 -3.85 4.29 5.36
N ILE A 47 -4.05 2.98 5.38
CA ILE A 47 -5.37 2.37 5.61
C ILE A 47 -5.39 1.53 6.88
N GLU A 48 -6.41 1.74 7.72
CA GLU A 48 -6.60 0.94 8.93
C GLU A 48 -6.85 -0.53 8.59
N ILE A 49 -6.03 -1.41 9.19
CA ILE A 49 -6.21 -2.86 9.20
C ILE A 49 -6.36 -3.29 10.67
N LYS A 50 -7.56 -3.66 11.08
CA LYS A 50 -7.87 -3.97 12.49
C LYS A 50 -7.08 -5.15 13.03
N LYS A 51 -6.76 -6.10 12.14
CA LYS A 51 -5.90 -7.25 12.48
C LYS A 51 -4.46 -6.82 12.81
N TYR A 52 -4.00 -5.72 12.22
CA TYR A 52 -2.64 -5.23 12.32
C TYR A 52 -2.61 -3.72 12.66
N PRO A 53 -3.02 -3.32 13.88
CA PRO A 53 -3.11 -1.90 14.26
C PRO A 53 -1.77 -1.16 14.17
N GLN A 54 -0.65 -1.87 14.31
CA GLN A 54 0.69 -1.30 14.18
C GLN A 54 0.94 -0.61 12.83
N LEU A 55 0.26 -1.06 11.76
CA LEU A 55 0.36 -0.45 10.43
C LEU A 55 -0.06 1.03 10.44
N THR A 56 -1.06 1.39 11.23
CA THR A 56 -1.51 2.79 11.33
C THR A 56 -0.96 3.51 12.56
N GLU A 57 -0.70 2.81 13.65
CA GLU A 57 -0.13 3.41 14.85
C GLU A 57 1.33 3.82 14.69
N GLN A 58 2.11 3.05 13.92
CA GLN A 58 3.55 3.22 13.76
C GLN A 58 3.96 3.49 12.31
N ALA A 59 3.43 2.73 11.35
CA ALA A 59 3.85 2.82 9.96
C ALA A 59 3.11 3.89 9.13
N SER A 60 2.17 4.63 9.71
CA SER A 60 1.54 5.81 9.09
C SER A 60 2.28 7.11 9.38
N MET A 61 3.40 7.04 10.08
CA MET A 61 4.13 8.21 10.57
C MET A 61 5.60 8.10 10.16
N ARG A 62 6.16 9.21 9.67
CA ARG A 62 7.60 9.36 9.45
C ARG A 62 8.08 10.74 9.91
N TRP A 63 9.36 10.82 10.24
CA TRP A 63 10.03 12.10 10.44
C TRP A 63 10.30 12.73 9.06
N GLY A 64 10.01 14.02 8.93
CA GLY A 64 10.10 14.72 7.66
C GLY A 64 11.53 14.76 7.09
N GLN A 65 11.62 14.92 5.79
CA GLN A 65 12.89 15.08 5.07
C GLN A 65 13.54 16.44 5.32
N ASP A 66 12.73 17.47 5.54
CA ASP A 66 13.16 18.87 5.52
C ASP A 66 12.97 19.48 6.91
N ASP A 67 13.87 19.22 7.86
CA ASP A 67 13.95 19.86 9.17
C ASP A 67 12.59 20.10 9.89
N LEU A 68 11.55 19.34 9.52
CA LEU A 68 10.27 19.42 10.17
C LEU A 68 10.42 18.91 11.61
N LEU A 69 10.24 19.80 12.56
CA LEU A 69 10.25 19.50 14.00
C LEU A 69 9.13 18.56 14.42
N MET A 70 8.19 18.26 13.53
CA MET A 70 7.00 17.47 13.77
C MET A 70 6.96 16.26 12.83
N PRO A 71 6.55 15.07 13.31
CA PRO A 71 6.38 13.92 12.45
C PRO A 71 5.24 14.15 11.44
N TYR A 72 5.49 13.76 10.19
CA TYR A 72 4.44 13.71 9.16
C TYR A 72 3.63 12.44 9.34
N LYS A 73 2.33 12.56 9.63
CA LYS A 73 1.45 11.44 9.95
C LYS A 73 0.06 11.60 9.35
N GLY A 74 -0.62 10.49 9.16
CA GLY A 74 -2.02 10.44 8.75
C GLY A 74 -2.38 9.05 8.24
N TYR A 75 -3.62 8.65 8.44
CA TYR A 75 -4.20 7.44 7.88
C TYR A 75 -5.71 7.59 7.81
N TYR A 76 -6.35 6.70 7.10
CA TYR A 76 -7.80 6.62 7.00
C TYR A 76 -8.32 5.44 7.81
N THR A 77 -9.35 5.69 8.61
CA THR A 77 -10.10 4.61 9.24
C THR A 77 -10.94 3.86 8.20
N GLN A 78 -11.29 2.63 8.50
CA GLN A 78 -12.21 1.86 7.64
C GLN A 78 -13.56 2.55 7.46
N GLU A 79 -14.03 3.25 8.51
CA GLU A 79 -15.28 4.01 8.47
C GLU A 79 -15.19 5.19 7.50
N GLN A 80 -14.09 5.97 7.56
CA GLN A 80 -13.84 7.06 6.62
C GLN A 80 -13.80 6.57 5.17
N MET A 81 -13.20 5.40 4.92
CA MET A 81 -13.15 4.84 3.57
C MET A 81 -14.50 4.36 3.09
N ARG A 82 -15.32 3.74 3.95
CA ARG A 82 -16.71 3.38 3.59
C ARG A 82 -17.53 4.62 3.26
N ASP A 83 -17.40 5.67 4.06
CA ASP A 83 -18.09 6.94 3.80
C ASP A 83 -17.63 7.60 2.47
N LEU A 84 -16.33 7.53 2.15
CA LEU A 84 -15.83 7.97 0.84
C LEU A 84 -16.43 7.15 -0.31
N VAL A 85 -16.48 5.83 -0.16
CA VAL A 85 -17.09 4.91 -1.15
C VAL A 85 -18.57 5.25 -1.39
N GLU A 86 -19.34 5.41 -0.31
CA GLU A 86 -20.75 5.78 -0.41
C GLU A 86 -20.95 7.17 -1.03
N TYR A 87 -20.09 8.10 -0.69
CA TYR A 87 -20.11 9.44 -1.28
C TYR A 87 -19.80 9.40 -2.77
N ALA A 88 -18.73 8.70 -3.17
CA ALA A 88 -18.30 8.59 -4.57
C ALA A 88 -19.35 7.87 -5.46
N ALA A 89 -20.04 6.88 -4.91
CA ALA A 89 -21.10 6.16 -5.62
C ALA A 89 -22.23 7.08 -6.10
N LYS A 90 -22.54 8.17 -5.39
CA LYS A 90 -23.54 9.18 -5.78
C LYS A 90 -23.15 9.92 -7.06
N TYR A 91 -21.86 9.94 -7.37
CA TYR A 91 -21.29 10.57 -8.56
C TYR A 91 -20.88 9.54 -9.64
N HIS A 92 -21.22 8.25 -9.43
CA HIS A 92 -20.80 7.15 -10.32
C HIS A 92 -19.27 7.02 -10.45
N VAL A 93 -18.55 7.34 -9.38
CA VAL A 93 -17.11 7.17 -9.27
C VAL A 93 -16.83 5.97 -8.36
N GLU A 94 -16.11 4.98 -8.89
CA GLU A 94 -15.63 3.81 -8.15
C GLU A 94 -14.33 4.14 -7.42
N ILE A 95 -14.16 3.64 -6.20
CA ILE A 95 -12.89 3.78 -5.48
C ILE A 95 -12.11 2.47 -5.63
N ILE A 96 -10.94 2.53 -6.26
CA ILE A 96 -10.03 1.40 -6.45
C ILE A 96 -8.88 1.54 -5.45
N PRO A 97 -8.82 0.68 -4.42
CA PRO A 97 -7.69 0.69 -3.49
C PRO A 97 -6.47 0.02 -4.11
N GLU A 98 -5.29 0.56 -3.85
CA GLU A 98 -4.02 -0.09 -4.11
C GLU A 98 -3.34 -0.48 -2.80
N ILE A 99 -2.96 -1.75 -2.72
CA ILE A 99 -2.07 -2.31 -1.71
C ILE A 99 -0.86 -2.83 -2.46
N GLU A 100 0.20 -2.10 -2.37
CA GLU A 100 1.44 -2.35 -3.13
C GLU A 100 2.09 -3.68 -2.71
N MET A 101 2.63 -4.40 -3.68
CA MET A 101 3.45 -5.60 -3.45
C MET A 101 4.18 -6.02 -4.73
N PRO A 102 5.30 -6.73 -4.65
CA PRO A 102 6.07 -7.09 -3.45
C PRO A 102 7.06 -6.02 -3.04
N GLY A 103 7.25 -4.96 -3.84
CA GLY A 103 8.01 -3.76 -3.54
C GLY A 103 7.17 -2.71 -2.83
N HIS A 104 7.77 -1.56 -2.52
CA HIS A 104 7.10 -0.40 -1.91
C HIS A 104 6.37 -0.72 -0.59
N GLU A 105 6.95 -1.63 0.21
CA GLU A 105 6.36 -2.17 1.44
C GLU A 105 7.20 -1.88 2.69
N VAL A 106 8.18 -0.97 2.61
CA VAL A 106 9.07 -0.67 3.75
C VAL A 106 8.29 -0.18 4.96
N ALA A 107 7.17 0.54 4.77
CA ALA A 107 6.32 0.93 5.88
C ALA A 107 5.79 -0.28 6.66
N ALA A 108 5.26 -1.32 5.99
CA ALA A 108 4.83 -2.55 6.65
C ALA A 108 6.01 -3.35 7.21
N ILE A 109 7.12 -3.44 6.49
CA ILE A 109 8.34 -4.14 6.91
C ILE A 109 8.93 -3.51 8.18
N SER A 110 8.83 -2.19 8.35
CA SER A 110 9.32 -1.48 9.53
C SER A 110 8.69 -1.97 10.84
N VAL A 111 7.44 -2.44 10.78
CA VAL A 111 6.68 -2.95 11.94
C VAL A 111 6.54 -4.47 11.95
N PHE A 112 6.74 -5.12 10.80
CA PHE A 112 6.74 -6.56 10.63
C PHE A 112 8.00 -7.02 9.88
N PRO A 113 9.18 -7.03 10.52
CA PRO A 113 10.45 -7.37 9.87
C PRO A 113 10.49 -8.75 9.21
N GLN A 114 9.66 -9.69 9.67
CA GLN A 114 9.54 -11.03 9.09
C GLN A 114 8.94 -11.03 7.67
N LEU A 115 8.38 -9.92 7.21
CA LEU A 115 7.87 -9.79 5.85
C LEU A 115 8.98 -9.76 4.80
N THR A 116 10.18 -9.25 5.13
CA THR A 116 11.31 -9.22 4.20
C THR A 116 12.24 -10.42 4.34
N CYS A 117 13.01 -10.69 3.29
CA CYS A 117 14.02 -11.75 3.27
C CYS A 117 15.11 -11.56 4.34
N HIS A 118 15.45 -10.35 4.65
CA HIS A 118 16.49 -10.02 5.63
C HIS A 118 16.02 -10.18 7.07
N GLN A 119 14.71 -10.20 7.33
CA GLN A 119 14.07 -10.34 8.65
C GLN A 119 14.65 -9.38 9.70
N ARG A 120 15.06 -8.21 9.26
CA ARG A 120 15.60 -7.16 10.11
C ARG A 120 14.69 -5.95 10.11
N GLN A 121 14.66 -5.24 11.23
CA GLN A 121 13.95 -3.99 11.32
C GLN A 121 14.64 -2.93 10.46
N VAL A 122 13.87 -2.24 9.65
CA VAL A 122 14.30 -1.12 8.82
C VAL A 122 13.46 0.11 9.17
N PRO A 123 14.02 1.32 9.12
CA PRO A 123 13.23 2.52 9.33
C PRO A 123 12.32 2.78 8.13
N ILE A 124 11.19 3.42 8.38
CA ILE A 124 10.33 3.96 7.32
C ILE A 124 11.14 4.93 6.47
N ARG A 125 10.99 4.87 5.17
CA ARG A 125 11.72 5.74 4.25
C ARG A 125 11.21 7.18 4.33
N THR A 126 12.16 8.11 4.23
CA THR A 126 11.90 9.55 4.14
C THR A 126 12.31 10.11 2.77
N THR A 127 12.94 9.29 1.93
CA THR A 127 13.42 9.66 0.60
C THR A 127 12.64 8.94 -0.49
N CYS A 128 12.62 9.48 -1.69
CA CYS A 128 12.15 8.80 -2.89
C CYS A 128 13.14 7.72 -3.37
N GLY A 129 12.75 6.98 -4.41
CA GLY A 129 13.54 5.92 -5.03
C GLY A 129 13.14 4.51 -4.58
N VAL A 130 13.77 3.52 -5.18
CA VAL A 130 13.45 2.09 -4.99
C VAL A 130 14.17 1.52 -3.78
N SER A 131 13.47 0.68 -3.01
CA SER A 131 14.05 -0.09 -1.91
C SER A 131 14.40 -1.51 -2.36
N ASN A 132 15.42 -2.10 -1.75
CA ASN A 132 15.73 -3.52 -1.89
C ASN A 132 15.06 -4.39 -0.81
N GLU A 133 14.26 -3.80 0.05
CA GLU A 133 13.44 -4.52 1.03
C GLU A 133 12.11 -4.89 0.38
N LEU A 134 12.03 -6.10 -0.13
CA LEU A 134 10.84 -6.65 -0.77
C LEU A 134 10.15 -7.65 0.14
N LEU A 135 8.85 -7.87 -0.04
CA LEU A 135 8.16 -8.97 0.61
C LEU A 135 8.79 -10.31 0.21
N CYS A 136 8.98 -11.19 1.19
CA CYS A 136 9.61 -12.49 0.99
C CYS A 136 8.57 -13.55 0.57
N PRO A 137 8.53 -13.99 -0.70
CA PRO A 137 7.59 -15.01 -1.13
C PRO A 137 7.90 -16.40 -0.55
N GLY A 138 9.11 -16.62 -0.07
CA GLY A 138 9.49 -17.85 0.61
C GLY A 138 9.05 -17.95 2.07
N ASN A 139 8.38 -16.92 2.61
CA ASN A 139 7.90 -16.89 4.00
C ASN A 139 6.38 -17.05 4.05
N ALA A 140 5.90 -18.06 4.78
CA ALA A 140 4.46 -18.29 4.95
C ALA A 140 3.72 -17.12 5.60
N PHE A 141 4.38 -16.39 6.50
CA PHE A 141 3.80 -15.20 7.13
C PHE A 141 3.43 -14.10 6.13
N THR A 142 4.17 -13.97 5.03
CA THR A 142 3.84 -13.03 3.96
C THR A 142 2.44 -13.26 3.41
N TYR A 143 2.10 -14.52 3.15
CA TYR A 143 0.77 -14.89 2.63
C TYR A 143 -0.32 -14.75 3.69
N GLU A 144 -0.02 -15.09 4.95
CA GLU A 144 -0.95 -14.86 6.06
C GLU A 144 -1.25 -13.37 6.23
N PHE A 145 -0.21 -12.54 6.23
CA PHE A 145 -0.34 -11.08 6.33
C PHE A 145 -1.20 -10.52 5.20
N LEU A 146 -0.82 -10.78 3.95
CA LEU A 146 -1.54 -10.31 2.78
C LEU A 146 -2.99 -10.81 2.75
N GLY A 147 -3.22 -12.09 3.06
CA GLY A 147 -4.57 -12.66 3.13
C GLY A 147 -5.47 -11.95 4.14
N ASN A 148 -4.93 -11.59 5.32
CA ASN A 148 -5.68 -10.83 6.31
C ASN A 148 -5.92 -9.38 5.85
N VAL A 149 -4.92 -8.72 5.26
CA VAL A 149 -5.05 -7.37 4.71
C VAL A 149 -6.13 -7.35 3.63
N PHE A 150 -6.04 -8.20 2.61
CA PHE A 150 -7.00 -8.21 1.50
C PHE A 150 -8.41 -8.59 1.94
N LYS A 151 -8.54 -9.41 2.96
CA LYS A 151 -9.87 -9.72 3.53
C LYS A 151 -10.53 -8.46 4.09
N GLU A 152 -9.80 -7.60 4.77
CA GLU A 152 -10.35 -6.35 5.30
C GLU A 152 -10.57 -5.32 4.19
N ILE A 153 -9.65 -5.18 3.24
CA ILE A 153 -9.78 -4.30 2.07
C ILE A 153 -11.04 -4.66 1.25
N ALA A 154 -11.25 -5.93 0.95
CA ALA A 154 -12.43 -6.37 0.21
C ALA A 154 -13.77 -6.12 0.96
N ASN A 155 -13.73 -6.04 2.29
CA ASN A 155 -14.89 -5.68 3.10
C ASN A 155 -15.17 -4.17 3.15
N ILE A 156 -14.19 -3.35 2.78
CA ILE A 156 -14.33 -1.88 2.76
C ILE A 156 -14.75 -1.41 1.37
N PHE A 157 -14.09 -1.93 0.33
CA PHE A 157 -14.23 -1.47 -1.04
C PHE A 157 -15.03 -2.47 -1.87
N PRO A 158 -16.23 -2.10 -2.36
CA PRO A 158 -17.06 -2.95 -3.21
C PRO A 158 -16.59 -2.99 -4.67
N SER A 159 -15.47 -2.36 -4.97
CA SER A 159 -14.86 -2.37 -6.29
C SER A 159 -14.62 -3.79 -6.80
N LYS A 160 -14.75 -3.96 -8.11
CA LYS A 160 -14.37 -5.21 -8.79
C LYS A 160 -12.86 -5.38 -8.88
N TYR A 161 -12.11 -4.32 -8.61
CA TYR A 161 -10.66 -4.27 -8.75
C TYR A 161 -10.02 -3.87 -7.43
N ILE A 162 -8.93 -4.54 -7.13
CA ILE A 162 -7.92 -4.12 -6.15
C ILE A 162 -6.62 -4.04 -6.94
N HIS A 163 -5.96 -2.89 -6.92
CA HIS A 163 -4.67 -2.73 -7.55
C HIS A 163 -3.58 -3.29 -6.62
N LEU A 164 -2.65 -4.04 -7.18
CA LEU A 164 -1.61 -4.72 -6.41
C LEU A 164 -0.23 -4.06 -6.60
N GLY A 165 -0.16 -2.97 -7.37
CA GLY A 165 1.11 -2.38 -7.77
C GLY A 165 1.93 -3.33 -8.62
N GLY A 166 3.09 -3.73 -8.10
CA GLY A 166 3.99 -4.69 -8.74
C GLY A 166 5.12 -4.06 -9.50
N ASP A 167 5.23 -2.75 -9.42
CA ASP A 167 6.28 -2.00 -10.09
C ASP A 167 7.62 -2.07 -9.32
N GLU A 168 8.69 -1.84 -10.04
CA GLU A 168 10.06 -1.73 -9.55
C GLU A 168 10.59 -2.93 -8.74
N ALA A 169 9.84 -4.02 -8.65
CA ALA A 169 10.30 -5.29 -8.09
C ALA A 169 11.06 -6.12 -9.12
N GLY A 170 12.04 -6.91 -8.65
CA GLY A 170 12.80 -7.80 -9.53
C GLY A 170 13.97 -7.14 -10.27
N ASN A 171 14.41 -5.95 -9.87
CA ASN A 171 15.70 -5.43 -10.31
C ASN A 171 16.83 -6.31 -9.72
N PRO A 172 17.63 -7.01 -10.53
CA PRO A 172 18.66 -7.92 -10.02
C PRO A 172 19.68 -7.27 -9.08
N ALA A 173 19.87 -5.96 -9.19
CA ALA A 173 20.78 -5.20 -8.31
C ALA A 173 20.15 -4.91 -6.93
N LEU A 174 18.83 -5.04 -6.82
CA LEU A 174 18.04 -4.72 -5.61
C LEU A 174 17.29 -5.93 -5.05
N ASP A 175 17.37 -7.07 -5.74
CA ASP A 175 16.61 -8.27 -5.42
C ASP A 175 17.17 -9.00 -4.20
N CYS A 176 16.41 -8.96 -3.10
CA CYS A 176 16.74 -9.72 -1.90
C CYS A 176 16.37 -11.22 -1.99
N TRP A 177 15.71 -11.67 -3.05
CA TRP A 177 15.23 -13.04 -3.20
C TRP A 177 16.34 -14.01 -3.65
N THR A 178 17.32 -13.48 -4.39
CA THR A 178 18.42 -14.27 -4.95
C THR A 178 19.24 -14.98 -3.87
N ASP A 179 19.52 -14.29 -2.77
CA ASP A 179 20.33 -14.83 -1.67
C ASP A 179 19.49 -15.38 -0.51
N CYS A 180 18.15 -15.29 -0.60
CA CYS A 180 17.25 -15.77 0.44
C CYS A 180 17.04 -17.29 0.36
N PRO A 181 17.43 -18.07 1.39
CA PRO A 181 17.28 -19.54 1.36
C PRO A 181 15.83 -20.00 1.17
N ASN A 182 14.87 -19.28 1.78
CA ASN A 182 13.44 -19.59 1.68
C ASN A 182 12.92 -19.34 0.27
N CYS A 183 13.29 -18.22 -0.35
CA CYS A 183 12.90 -17.92 -1.72
C CYS A 183 13.52 -18.93 -2.70
N GLN A 184 14.79 -19.30 -2.51
CA GLN A 184 15.44 -20.33 -3.32
C GLN A 184 14.82 -21.72 -3.14
N ALA A 185 14.35 -22.04 -1.93
CA ALA A 185 13.61 -23.28 -1.70
C ALA A 185 12.26 -23.30 -2.43
N LEU A 186 11.50 -22.20 -2.33
CA LEU A 186 10.25 -22.03 -3.05
C LEU A 186 10.45 -22.10 -4.57
N LYS A 187 11.47 -21.42 -5.08
CA LYS A 187 11.84 -21.42 -6.51
C LYS A 187 12.07 -22.86 -7.02
N ARG A 188 12.86 -23.66 -6.27
CA ARG A 188 13.08 -25.07 -6.60
C ARG A 188 11.78 -25.90 -6.56
N GLN A 189 10.94 -25.67 -5.56
CA GLN A 189 9.65 -26.36 -5.42
C GLN A 189 8.71 -26.07 -6.60
N LEU A 190 8.71 -24.85 -7.12
CA LEU A 190 7.88 -24.42 -8.24
C LEU A 190 8.50 -24.75 -9.61
N GLY A 191 9.73 -25.24 -9.66
CA GLY A 191 10.43 -25.51 -10.91
C GLY A 191 10.78 -24.27 -11.73
N ILE A 192 10.92 -23.12 -11.07
CA ILE A 192 11.28 -21.83 -11.69
C ILE A 192 12.81 -21.72 -11.72
N THR A 193 13.37 -21.35 -12.87
CA THR A 193 14.82 -21.15 -13.07
C THR A 193 15.23 -19.69 -12.88
#